data_6944f4fe9bc140cf60c1651ec17dca2b
#
_entry.id   6944f4fe9bc140cf60c1651ec17dca2b
#
_cell.length_a   1.000
_cell.length_b   1.000
_cell.length_c   1.000
_cell.angle_alpha   90.00
_cell.angle_beta   90.00
_cell.angle_gamma   90.00
#
_symmetry.space_group_name_H-M   'P 1'
#
loop_
_entity.id
_entity.type
_entity.pdbx_description
1 polymer ?
#
loop_
_entity_poly.entity_id
_entity_poly.type
_entity_poly.pdbx_seq_one_letter_code
_entity_poly.pdbx_strand_id
1 'polypeptide(L)'
;MTLLNDFFFILLQEPSPNLVKAKITINEHHKIFEGHFPGIPVVPGVCMVQIILEIMEAVIRKPVRLTESDTIKFLTVMSPKENKEIDVSIDYTAERGRFLINASLFSGSVIFFKLNGVLTID
;
A
#
# COMPACT_ATOMS: atom_id res chain seq x y z
N MET A 1 13.50 -3.88 0.22
CA MET A 1 12.56 -5.00 0.27
C MET A 1 11.49 -4.79 -0.80
N THR A 2 11.22 -5.79 -1.61
CA THR A 2 10.21 -5.69 -2.67
C THR A 2 9.12 -6.71 -2.41
N LEU A 3 7.89 -6.22 -2.32
CA LEU A 3 6.72 -7.06 -2.04
C LEU A 3 5.87 -7.34 -3.28
N LEU A 4 5.94 -6.45 -4.29
CA LEU A 4 5.16 -6.59 -5.51
C LEU A 4 5.53 -7.87 -6.26
N ASN A 5 4.51 -8.62 -6.65
CA ASN A 5 4.59 -9.91 -7.34
C ASN A 5 5.16 -11.05 -6.49
N ASP A 6 5.16 -10.86 -5.18
CA ASP A 6 5.57 -11.85 -4.19
C ASP A 6 4.59 -11.87 -3.02
N PHE A 7 4.49 -10.76 -2.30
CA PHE A 7 3.57 -10.59 -1.19
C PHE A 7 2.20 -10.12 -1.66
N PHE A 8 2.17 -9.24 -2.65
CA PHE A 8 0.91 -8.75 -3.22
C PHE A 8 1.00 -8.64 -4.74
N PHE A 9 -0.17 -8.64 -5.38
CA PHE A 9 -0.29 -8.56 -6.84
C PHE A 9 -1.28 -7.47 -7.20
N ILE A 10 -0.94 -6.68 -8.22
CA ILE A 10 -1.84 -5.64 -8.72
C ILE A 10 -2.79 -6.27 -9.72
N LEU A 11 -4.08 -6.26 -9.41
CA LEU A 11 -5.13 -6.81 -10.28
C LEU A 11 -5.60 -5.77 -11.29
N LEU A 12 -5.64 -4.51 -10.87
CA LEU A 12 -6.10 -3.40 -11.70
C LEU A 12 -5.41 -2.14 -11.22
N GLN A 13 -4.95 -1.31 -12.15
CA GLN A 13 -4.32 -0.05 -11.82
C GLN A 13 -4.83 1.01 -12.78
N GLU A 14 -5.40 2.08 -12.22
CA GLU A 14 -5.98 3.18 -12.99
C GLU A 14 -5.29 4.49 -12.57
N PRO A 15 -4.13 4.81 -13.17
CA PRO A 15 -3.48 6.08 -12.88
C PRO A 15 -4.16 7.22 -13.65
N SER A 16 -4.29 8.36 -12.99
CA SER A 16 -4.74 9.59 -13.60
C SER A 16 -3.93 10.73 -13.00
N PRO A 17 -4.01 11.95 -13.54
CA PRO A 17 -3.27 13.05 -12.95
C PRO A 17 -3.63 13.21 -11.47
N ASN A 18 -2.62 13.16 -10.60
CA ASN A 18 -2.74 13.38 -9.15
C ASN A 18 -3.55 12.34 -8.38
N LEU A 19 -3.96 11.24 -9.02
CA LEU A 19 -4.72 10.19 -8.35
C LEU A 19 -4.39 8.83 -8.93
N VAL A 20 -4.05 7.88 -8.07
CA VAL A 20 -3.89 6.48 -8.44
C VAL A 20 -4.98 5.69 -7.75
N LYS A 21 -5.72 4.91 -8.53
CA LYS A 21 -6.63 3.90 -8.00
C LYS A 21 -6.12 2.54 -8.42
N ALA A 22 -6.11 1.60 -7.50
CA ALA A 22 -5.66 0.25 -7.80
C ALA A 22 -6.48 -0.76 -7.01
N LYS A 23 -6.46 -1.98 -7.49
CA LYS A 23 -7.03 -3.11 -6.78
C LYS A 23 -5.94 -4.16 -6.69
N ILE A 24 -5.72 -4.69 -5.50
CA ILE A 24 -4.64 -5.64 -5.23
C ILE A 24 -5.18 -6.88 -4.53
N THR A 25 -4.41 -7.95 -4.58
CA THR A 25 -4.65 -9.14 -3.76
C THR A 25 -3.38 -9.48 -3.00
N ILE A 26 -3.54 -10.00 -1.79
CA ILE A 26 -2.43 -10.39 -0.92
C ILE A 26 -2.22 -11.90 -1.04
N ASN A 27 -0.97 -12.32 -1.13
CA ASN A 27 -0.61 -13.73 -1.13
C ASN A 27 -0.70 -14.28 0.29
N GLU A 28 -1.80 -14.98 0.61
CA GLU A 28 -2.02 -15.52 1.95
C GLU A 28 -1.04 -16.62 2.34
N HIS A 29 -0.30 -17.16 1.37
CA HIS A 29 0.69 -18.22 1.60
C HIS A 29 2.11 -17.70 1.71
N HIS A 30 2.29 -16.38 1.71
CA HIS A 30 3.62 -15.80 1.85
C HIS A 30 4.20 -16.13 3.22
N LYS A 31 5.51 -16.41 3.26
CA LYS A 31 6.17 -16.83 4.49
C LYS A 31 6.19 -15.78 5.60
N ILE A 32 5.91 -14.52 5.28
CA ILE A 32 5.75 -13.46 6.31
C ILE A 32 4.68 -13.88 7.32
N PHE A 33 3.62 -14.55 6.86
CA PHE A 33 2.52 -14.97 7.74
C PHE A 33 2.88 -16.13 8.65
N GLU A 34 3.95 -16.86 8.37
CA GLU A 34 4.39 -17.97 9.23
C GLU A 34 4.93 -17.47 10.57
N GLY A 35 5.62 -16.33 10.57
CA GLY A 35 6.18 -15.72 11.76
C GLY A 35 5.30 -14.66 12.40
N HIS A 36 4.12 -14.39 11.81
CA HIS A 36 3.24 -13.31 12.27
C HIS A 36 1.83 -13.86 12.45
N PHE A 37 1.53 -14.28 13.68
CA PHE A 37 0.28 -14.93 14.08
C PHE A 37 -0.01 -16.19 13.26
N PRO A 38 0.78 -17.29 13.44
CA PRO A 38 0.56 -18.53 12.71
C PRO A 38 -0.89 -19.02 12.82
N GLY A 39 -1.48 -19.40 11.67
CA GLY A 39 -2.87 -19.87 11.62
C GLY A 39 -3.90 -18.77 11.48
N ILE A 40 -3.55 -17.51 11.80
CA ILE A 40 -4.42 -16.36 11.67
C ILE A 40 -3.61 -15.28 10.96
N PRO A 41 -3.51 -15.32 9.62
CA PRO A 41 -2.68 -14.38 8.88
C PRO A 41 -3.25 -12.95 8.98
N VAL A 42 -2.37 -12.03 9.36
CA VAL A 42 -2.67 -10.60 9.46
C VAL A 42 -1.57 -9.84 8.74
N VAL A 43 -1.95 -8.92 7.88
CA VAL A 43 -0.97 -8.11 7.14
C VAL A 43 -0.26 -7.17 8.12
N PRO A 44 1.08 -7.26 8.23
CA PRO A 44 1.83 -6.35 9.10
C PRO A 44 1.71 -4.90 8.64
N GLY A 45 1.69 -3.97 9.60
CA GLY A 45 1.61 -2.55 9.27
C GLY A 45 2.72 -2.07 8.37
N VAL A 46 3.96 -2.55 8.57
CA VAL A 46 5.10 -2.17 7.73
C VAL A 46 4.88 -2.59 6.28
N CYS A 47 4.18 -3.70 6.06
CA CYS A 47 3.85 -4.15 4.70
C CYS A 47 2.82 -3.23 4.05
N MET A 48 1.88 -2.68 4.81
CA MET A 48 0.90 -1.72 4.28
C MET A 48 1.58 -0.45 3.78
N VAL A 49 2.54 0.06 4.53
CA VAL A 49 3.34 1.21 4.10
C VAL A 49 4.08 0.88 2.81
N GLN A 50 4.74 -0.28 2.78
CA GLN A 50 5.55 -0.71 1.63
C GLN A 50 4.69 -0.90 0.37
N ILE A 51 3.46 -1.40 0.53
CA ILE A 51 2.53 -1.54 -0.60
C ILE A 51 2.30 -0.17 -1.27
N ILE A 52 2.04 0.86 -0.48
CA ILE A 52 1.81 2.22 -1.02
C ILE A 52 3.04 2.71 -1.78
N LEU A 53 4.23 2.54 -1.19
CA LEU A 53 5.47 2.97 -1.84
C LEU A 53 5.68 2.24 -3.18
N GLU A 54 5.48 0.92 -3.21
CA GLU A 54 5.72 0.15 -4.43
C GLU A 54 4.71 0.44 -5.53
N ILE A 55 3.45 0.73 -5.16
CA ILE A 55 2.46 1.14 -6.16
C ILE A 55 2.86 2.50 -6.76
N MET A 56 3.30 3.45 -5.93
CA MET A 56 3.78 4.73 -6.44
C MET A 56 5.00 4.55 -7.34
N GLU A 57 5.95 3.69 -6.95
CA GLU A 57 7.13 3.41 -7.78
C GLU A 57 6.73 2.83 -9.14
N ALA A 58 5.71 1.97 -9.16
CA ALA A 58 5.20 1.41 -10.41
C ALA A 58 4.57 2.47 -11.32
N VAL A 59 3.92 3.47 -10.72
CA VAL A 59 3.27 4.56 -11.46
C VAL A 59 4.29 5.56 -12.02
N ILE A 60 5.21 6.02 -11.17
CA ILE A 60 6.19 7.05 -11.57
C ILE A 60 7.45 6.46 -12.19
N ARG A 61 7.65 5.15 -12.07
CA ARG A 61 8.80 4.40 -12.62
C ARG A 61 10.14 4.89 -12.08
N LYS A 62 10.16 5.22 -10.80
CA LYS A 62 11.38 5.63 -10.08
C LYS A 62 11.28 5.15 -8.65
N PRO A 63 12.41 4.79 -8.02
CA PRO A 63 12.40 4.43 -6.61
C PRO A 63 12.13 5.67 -5.73
N VAL A 64 11.36 5.47 -4.67
CA VAL A 64 11.03 6.54 -3.72
C VAL A 64 11.23 6.06 -2.30
N ARG A 65 11.38 7.02 -1.39
CA ARG A 65 11.44 6.79 0.05
C ARG A 65 10.40 7.63 0.75
N LEU A 66 9.84 7.10 1.82
CA LEU A 66 9.00 7.90 2.70
C LEU A 66 9.93 8.76 3.56
N THR A 67 9.96 10.06 3.31
CA THR A 67 10.86 10.99 4.01
C THR A 67 10.18 11.77 5.11
N GLU A 68 8.85 11.92 5.04
CA GLU A 68 8.06 12.57 6.08
C GLU A 68 6.72 11.85 6.19
N SER A 69 6.27 11.61 7.42
CA SER A 69 4.94 11.06 7.65
C SER A 69 4.22 11.92 8.67
N ASP A 70 3.11 12.53 8.25
CA ASP A 70 2.28 13.34 9.15
C ASP A 70 1.32 12.44 9.92
N THR A 71 0.75 11.46 9.23
CA THR A 71 -0.25 10.56 9.81
C THR A 71 -0.07 9.17 9.23
N ILE A 72 0.05 8.17 10.10
CA ILE A 72 -0.05 6.76 9.73
C ILE A 72 -1.07 6.15 10.69
N LYS A 73 -2.18 5.65 10.16
CA LYS A 73 -3.26 5.09 10.97
C LYS A 73 -3.57 3.66 10.53
N PHE A 74 -3.52 2.74 11.48
CA PHE A 74 -3.93 1.35 11.30
C PHE A 74 -5.31 1.21 11.95
N LEU A 75 -6.35 1.17 11.11
CA LEU A 75 -7.73 1.30 11.57
C LEU A 75 -8.44 -0.04 11.76
N THR A 76 -8.14 -1.01 10.91
CA THR A 76 -8.79 -2.32 10.92
C THR A 76 -7.77 -3.37 10.55
N VAL A 77 -7.82 -4.51 11.21
CA VAL A 77 -6.97 -5.65 10.88
C VAL A 77 -7.31 -6.13 9.47
N MET A 78 -6.28 -6.35 8.66
CA MET A 78 -6.45 -6.86 7.31
C MET A 78 -6.01 -8.33 7.25
N SER A 79 -6.96 -9.22 6.94
CA SER A 79 -6.69 -10.64 6.78
C SER A 79 -6.79 -11.00 5.30
N PRO A 80 -5.73 -11.58 4.71
CA PRO A 80 -5.79 -11.97 3.28
C PRO A 80 -6.77 -13.09 3.01
N LYS A 81 -7.17 -13.84 4.02
CA LYS A 81 -8.19 -14.90 3.87
C LYS A 81 -9.59 -14.31 3.76
N GLU A 82 -9.88 -13.28 4.52
CA GLU A 82 -11.19 -12.62 4.52
C GLU A 82 -11.29 -11.55 3.45
N ASN A 83 -10.17 -10.88 3.16
CA ASN A 83 -10.12 -9.75 2.23
C ASN A 83 -9.35 -10.16 0.99
N LYS A 84 -10.05 -10.77 0.03
CA LYS A 84 -9.42 -11.29 -1.20
C LYS A 84 -8.95 -10.18 -2.12
N GLU A 85 -9.67 -9.07 -2.15
CA GLU A 85 -9.32 -7.90 -2.96
C GLU A 85 -9.34 -6.66 -2.08
N ILE A 86 -8.30 -5.87 -2.23
CA ILE A 86 -8.12 -4.64 -1.46
C ILE A 86 -8.07 -3.48 -2.44
N ASP A 87 -8.84 -2.43 -2.15
CA ASP A 87 -8.79 -1.20 -2.94
C ASP A 87 -7.71 -0.28 -2.42
N VAL A 88 -7.03 0.38 -3.33
CA VAL A 88 -5.96 1.34 -3.04
C VAL A 88 -6.33 2.68 -3.67
N SER A 89 -6.19 3.75 -2.90
CA SER A 89 -6.36 5.11 -3.40
C SER A 89 -5.17 5.94 -2.93
N ILE A 90 -4.52 6.63 -3.86
CA ILE A 90 -3.39 7.51 -3.55
C ILE A 90 -3.63 8.83 -4.26
N ASP A 91 -4.00 9.86 -3.49
CA ASP A 91 -4.01 11.24 -3.97
C ASP A 91 -2.59 11.76 -3.82
N TYR A 92 -2.07 12.44 -4.82
CA TYR A 92 -0.73 13.00 -4.71
C TYR A 92 -0.56 14.31 -5.45
N THR A 93 0.37 15.12 -4.96
CA THR A 93 0.79 16.35 -5.60
C THR A 93 2.30 16.25 -5.83
N ALA A 94 2.71 16.39 -7.09
CA ALA A 94 4.13 16.33 -7.44
C ALA A 94 4.76 17.69 -7.24
N GLU A 95 5.95 17.72 -6.64
CA GLU A 95 6.62 18.96 -6.26
C GLU A 95 8.13 18.75 -6.20
N ARG A 96 8.86 19.12 -7.25
CA ARG A 96 10.33 19.09 -7.28
C ARG A 96 10.98 17.78 -6.79
N GLY A 97 10.59 16.64 -7.39
CA GLY A 97 11.14 15.34 -7.00
C GLY A 97 10.54 14.78 -5.74
N ARG A 98 9.49 15.40 -5.22
CA ARG A 98 8.75 14.95 -4.05
C ARG A 98 7.30 14.75 -4.42
N PHE A 99 6.63 13.89 -3.67
CA PHE A 99 5.20 13.63 -3.83
C PHE A 99 4.55 13.73 -2.46
N LEU A 100 3.64 14.69 -2.31
CA LEU A 100 2.82 14.79 -1.12
C LEU A 100 1.65 13.84 -1.33
N ILE A 101 1.54 12.82 -0.49
CA ILE A 101 0.54 11.77 -0.68
C ILE A 101 -0.48 11.70 0.43
N ASN A 102 -1.68 11.28 0.04
CA ASN A 102 -2.76 10.92 0.94
C ASN A 102 -3.27 9.58 0.42
N ALA A 103 -2.91 8.49 1.12
CA ALA A 103 -3.16 7.15 0.65
C ALA A 103 -4.05 6.38 1.60
N SER A 104 -4.81 5.42 1.07
CA SER A 104 -5.62 4.52 1.87
C SER A 104 -5.70 3.13 1.25
N LEU A 105 -5.83 2.13 2.12
CA LEU A 105 -6.19 0.77 1.76
C LEU A 105 -7.55 0.51 2.35
N PHE A 106 -8.50 0.02 1.55
CA PHE A 106 -9.88 -0.15 1.99
C PHE A 106 -10.59 -1.24 1.20
N SER A 107 -11.73 -1.65 1.69
CA SER A 107 -12.64 -2.57 0.99
C SER A 107 -14.05 -2.12 1.29
N GLY A 108 -14.76 -1.60 0.29
CA GLY A 108 -16.07 -1.01 0.48
C GLY A 108 -16.00 0.13 1.49
N SER A 109 -16.78 0.04 2.55
CA SER A 109 -16.80 1.07 3.61
C SER A 109 -15.77 0.82 4.70
N VAL A 110 -15.03 -0.29 4.66
CA VAL A 110 -14.03 -0.62 5.68
C VAL A 110 -12.69 -0.06 5.25
N ILE A 111 -12.12 0.80 6.09
CA ILE A 111 -10.78 1.37 5.85
C ILE A 111 -9.80 0.66 6.77
N PHE A 112 -8.78 0.04 6.18
CA PHE A 112 -7.74 -0.66 6.92
C PHE A 112 -6.62 0.25 7.36
N PHE A 113 -6.24 1.21 6.51
CA PHE A 113 -4.99 1.94 6.64
C PHE A 113 -5.06 3.29 5.95
N LYS A 114 -4.48 4.31 6.58
CA LYS A 114 -4.32 5.64 5.99
C LYS A 114 -2.90 6.14 6.22
N LEU A 115 -2.35 6.79 5.20
CA LEU A 115 -1.01 7.37 5.24
C LEU A 115 -1.02 8.74 4.58
N ASN A 116 -0.62 9.77 5.34
CA ASN A 116 -0.33 11.09 4.79
C ASN A 116 1.15 11.35 5.00
N GLY A 117 1.84 11.75 3.96
CA GLY A 117 3.27 12.01 4.08
C GLY A 117 3.89 12.47 2.78
N VAL A 118 5.20 12.41 2.74
CA VAL A 118 5.99 12.85 1.58
C VAL A 118 6.88 11.71 1.13
N LEU A 119 6.80 11.39 -0.16
CA LEU A 119 7.72 10.47 -0.82
C LEU A 119 8.72 11.30 -1.61
N THR A 120 9.99 10.94 -1.51
CA THR A 120 11.07 11.62 -2.22
C THR A 120 11.74 10.62 -3.17
N ILE A 121 12.02 11.05 -4.39
CA ILE A 121 12.72 10.23 -5.38
C ILE A 121 14.15 10.00 -4.89
N ASP A 122 14.57 8.75 -4.91
CA ASP A 122 15.95 8.36 -4.56
C ASP A 122 16.96 8.83 -5.61
#